data_f3617c9fd1c1a85b5ea0409f37c91955
#
_entry.id   f3617c9fd1c1a85b5ea0409f37c91955
#
_cell.length_a   1.000
_cell.length_b   1.000
_cell.length_c   1.000
_cell.angle_alpha   90.00
_cell.angle_beta   90.00
_cell.angle_gamma   90.00
#
_symmetry.space_group_name_H-M   'P 1'
#
loop_
_entity.id
_entity.type
_entity.pdbx_description
1 polymer ?
#
loop_
_entity_poly.entity_id
_entity_poly.type
_entity_poly.pdbx_seq_one_letter_code
_entity_poly.pdbx_strand_id
1 'polypeptide(L)'
;GLNLLQFSSLKLPEAAQAMRDSKADICVMAYVLQFVPQDLVKIPRFGTIQYHPTLLPKYRGPSAIGWSIALGETKTGLTIFRPSDGLDEGEVILQKEAPIGPDDTLGQVYFNYLFPLGIQALLEAADLVAAGKHQEIIQEESQANYEGWFDQAAARIHWSNHINQIYNLIRACNPAPGAWTTLHGEKVQIYDVRKHITPSFGSVKGKPGEIIEISKDSFKVACHGGQIEVLKAKAGKGSKV
;
A
#
# COMPACT_ATOMS: atom_id res chain seq x y z
N GLY A 1 14.93 25.84 -12.44
CA GLY A 1 13.67 25.10 -12.29
C GLY A 1 13.81 23.70 -12.83
N LEU A 2 12.85 22.83 -12.55
CA LEU A 2 12.82 21.47 -13.08
C LEU A 2 12.26 21.48 -14.51
N ASN A 3 12.88 20.71 -15.41
CA ASN A 3 12.28 20.42 -16.72
C ASN A 3 11.22 19.34 -16.54
N LEU A 4 9.99 19.68 -16.88
CA LEU A 4 8.88 18.73 -16.86
C LEU A 4 8.61 18.24 -18.27
N LEU A 5 8.65 16.93 -18.46
CA LEU A 5 8.24 16.24 -19.69
C LEU A 5 7.08 15.29 -19.34
N GLN A 6 6.08 15.22 -20.20
CA GLN A 6 4.89 14.40 -19.96
C GLN A 6 4.61 13.51 -21.17
N PHE A 7 4.43 12.22 -20.93
CA PHE A 7 4.14 11.22 -21.95
C PHE A 7 2.89 10.44 -21.59
N SER A 8 2.06 10.10 -22.57
CA SER A 8 0.90 9.22 -22.37
C SER A 8 1.33 7.77 -22.09
N SER A 9 2.50 7.39 -22.56
CA SER A 9 3.12 6.08 -22.30
C SER A 9 4.64 6.18 -22.33
N LEU A 10 5.30 5.54 -21.38
CA LEU A 10 6.76 5.41 -21.35
C LEU A 10 7.31 4.41 -22.39
N LYS A 11 6.43 3.70 -23.11
CA LYS A 11 6.80 2.85 -24.24
C LYS A 11 6.99 3.61 -25.55
N LEU A 12 6.65 4.89 -25.58
CA LEU A 12 6.81 5.72 -26.77
C LEU A 12 8.30 6.00 -27.07
N PRO A 13 8.74 5.98 -28.33
CA PRO A 13 10.12 6.30 -28.71
C PRO A 13 10.58 7.67 -28.19
N GLU A 14 9.68 8.65 -28.10
CA GLU A 14 9.94 10.00 -27.61
C GLU A 14 10.34 10.00 -26.12
N ALA A 15 9.82 9.07 -25.31
CA ALA A 15 10.20 8.95 -23.91
C ALA A 15 11.68 8.50 -23.78
N ALA A 16 12.08 7.50 -24.57
CA ALA A 16 13.47 7.04 -24.61
C ALA A 16 14.40 8.12 -25.19
N GLN A 17 13.95 8.86 -26.20
CA GLN A 17 14.72 9.98 -26.77
C GLN A 17 14.91 11.09 -25.72
N ALA A 18 13.85 11.49 -25.03
CA ALA A 18 13.93 12.49 -23.97
C ALA A 18 14.86 12.06 -22.82
N MET A 19 14.87 10.78 -22.46
CA MET A 19 15.81 10.24 -21.47
C MET A 19 17.27 10.38 -21.97
N ARG A 20 17.57 10.06 -23.24
CA ARG A 20 18.90 10.26 -23.83
C ARG A 20 19.32 11.72 -23.84
N ASP A 21 18.40 12.61 -24.23
CA ASP A 21 18.66 14.06 -24.34
C ASP A 21 18.88 14.70 -22.97
N SER A 22 18.27 14.13 -21.92
CA SER A 22 18.46 14.60 -20.54
C SER A 22 19.91 14.43 -20.05
N LYS A 23 20.65 13.46 -20.62
CA LYS A 23 22.00 13.08 -20.17
C LYS A 23 22.07 12.78 -18.67
N ALA A 24 20.97 12.25 -18.12
CA ALA A 24 20.89 11.91 -16.70
C ALA A 24 21.87 10.80 -16.35
N ASP A 25 22.61 10.95 -15.26
CA ASP A 25 23.51 9.93 -14.76
C ASP A 25 22.77 8.79 -14.10
N ILE A 26 21.64 9.04 -13.44
CA ILE A 26 20.78 8.05 -12.78
C ILE A 26 19.31 8.40 -12.99
N CYS A 27 18.47 7.40 -13.17
CA CYS A 27 17.02 7.55 -13.14
C CYS A 27 16.47 7.02 -11.82
N VAL A 28 15.51 7.75 -11.25
CA VAL A 28 14.80 7.37 -10.03
C VAL A 28 13.32 7.16 -10.35
N MET A 29 12.84 5.94 -10.19
CA MET A 29 11.44 5.58 -10.33
C MET A 29 10.76 5.61 -8.96
N ALA A 30 10.01 6.67 -8.69
CA ALA A 30 9.19 6.82 -7.50
C ALA A 30 7.73 6.96 -7.89
N TYR A 31 6.87 6.09 -7.37
CA TYR A 31 5.43 6.08 -7.66
C TYR A 31 5.10 5.90 -9.15
N VAL A 32 5.83 5.06 -9.84
CA VAL A 32 5.62 4.77 -11.27
C VAL A 32 4.61 3.63 -11.39
N LEU A 33 3.48 3.90 -12.05
CA LEU A 33 2.37 2.96 -12.24
C LEU A 33 2.34 2.33 -13.64
N GLN A 34 3.33 2.62 -14.46
CA GLN A 34 3.48 2.05 -15.79
C GLN A 34 4.66 1.10 -15.83
N PHE A 35 4.55 0.06 -16.65
CA PHE A 35 5.72 -0.75 -16.98
C PHE A 35 6.68 0.08 -17.82
N VAL A 36 7.93 0.16 -17.39
CA VAL A 36 9.00 0.91 -18.06
C VAL A 36 9.88 -0.08 -18.84
N PRO A 37 10.02 0.09 -20.18
CA PRO A 37 10.84 -0.81 -20.97
C PRO A 37 12.31 -0.80 -20.57
N GLN A 38 12.97 -1.95 -20.65
CA GLN A 38 14.38 -2.10 -20.26
C GLN A 38 15.35 -1.25 -21.07
N ASP A 39 15.03 -0.96 -22.34
CA ASP A 39 15.81 -0.05 -23.18
C ASP A 39 15.78 1.40 -22.64
N LEU A 40 14.69 1.82 -21.96
CA LEU A 40 14.63 3.10 -21.27
C LEU A 40 15.35 3.05 -19.91
N VAL A 41 15.13 1.98 -19.14
CA VAL A 41 15.73 1.77 -17.79
C VAL A 41 17.26 1.82 -17.83
N LYS A 42 17.88 1.36 -18.93
CA LYS A 42 19.33 1.24 -19.11
C LYS A 42 20.00 2.46 -19.75
N ILE A 43 19.25 3.51 -20.13
CA ILE A 43 19.83 4.70 -20.75
C ILE A 43 20.76 5.48 -19.81
N PRO A 44 20.39 5.77 -18.55
CA PRO A 44 21.26 6.51 -17.65
C PRO A 44 22.57 5.75 -17.38
N ARG A 45 23.67 6.49 -17.22
CA ARG A 45 25.02 5.93 -16.99
C ARG A 45 25.08 4.92 -15.85
N PHE A 46 24.41 5.22 -14.75
CA PHE A 46 24.30 4.36 -13.56
C PHE A 46 23.01 3.55 -13.51
N GLY A 47 22.25 3.53 -14.62
CA GLY A 47 20.97 2.84 -14.73
C GLY A 47 19.87 3.50 -13.93
N THR A 48 18.87 2.71 -13.59
CA THR A 48 17.66 3.15 -12.88
C THR A 48 17.56 2.46 -11.52
N ILE A 49 17.09 3.18 -10.54
CA ILE A 49 16.67 2.63 -9.23
C ILE A 49 15.19 2.86 -9.04
N GLN A 50 14.51 1.92 -8.38
CA GLN A 50 13.07 1.99 -8.14
C GLN A 50 12.76 1.84 -6.66
N TYR A 51 11.75 2.59 -6.19
CA TYR A 51 11.19 2.50 -4.84
C TYR A 51 9.99 1.56 -4.82
N HIS A 52 9.95 0.64 -3.86
CA HIS A 52 8.78 -0.17 -3.54
C HIS A 52 8.47 -0.09 -2.04
N PRO A 53 7.20 0.09 -1.63
CA PRO A 53 6.84 0.41 -0.25
C PRO A 53 6.64 -0.84 0.64
N THR A 54 7.42 -1.89 0.44
CA THR A 54 7.51 -3.06 1.32
C THR A 54 8.93 -3.63 1.33
N LEU A 55 9.16 -4.61 2.18
CA LEU A 55 10.41 -5.38 2.22
C LEU A 55 10.33 -6.51 1.19
N LEU A 56 10.74 -6.24 -0.05
CA LEU A 56 10.82 -7.29 -1.08
C LEU A 56 11.66 -8.48 -0.62
N PRO A 57 11.28 -9.70 -1.00
CA PRO A 57 10.33 -10.09 -2.04
C PRO A 57 8.86 -10.18 -1.58
N LYS A 58 8.54 -9.78 -0.35
CA LYS A 58 7.15 -9.81 0.13
C LYS A 58 6.34 -8.64 -0.45
N TYR A 59 5.08 -8.95 -0.80
CA TYR A 59 4.12 -7.95 -1.28
C TYR A 59 4.59 -7.22 -2.54
N ARG A 60 5.09 -7.96 -3.54
CA ARG A 60 5.26 -7.44 -4.89
C ARG A 60 3.91 -6.99 -5.43
N GLY A 61 3.89 -5.95 -6.27
CA GLY A 61 2.68 -5.46 -6.91
C GLY A 61 2.13 -4.14 -6.35
N PRO A 62 0.98 -3.67 -6.88
CA PRO A 62 0.63 -2.25 -6.85
C PRO A 62 0.01 -1.74 -5.54
N SER A 63 -0.44 -2.54 -4.62
CA SER A 63 -1.13 -2.08 -3.40
C SER A 63 -0.49 -2.61 -2.12
N ALA A 64 0.81 -2.77 -2.14
CA ALA A 64 1.60 -3.48 -1.15
C ALA A 64 1.38 -3.02 0.30
N ILE A 65 1.28 -1.71 0.57
CA ILE A 65 1.02 -1.18 1.93
C ILE A 65 -0.35 -1.63 2.43
N GLY A 66 -1.38 -1.53 1.60
CA GLY A 66 -2.74 -1.96 1.96
C GLY A 66 -2.79 -3.44 2.31
N TRP A 67 -2.16 -4.28 1.49
CA TRP A 67 -2.12 -5.71 1.72
C TRP A 67 -1.36 -6.08 3.00
N SER A 68 -0.21 -5.46 3.26
CA SER A 68 0.53 -5.69 4.51
C SER A 68 -0.35 -5.44 5.74
N ILE A 69 -1.13 -4.35 5.74
CA ILE A 69 -2.04 -4.02 6.85
C ILE A 69 -3.23 -4.98 6.90
N ALA A 70 -3.88 -5.25 5.76
CA ALA A 70 -5.06 -6.11 5.69
C ALA A 70 -4.76 -7.53 6.17
N LEU A 71 -3.57 -8.05 5.85
CA LEU A 71 -3.11 -9.37 6.26
C LEU A 71 -2.55 -9.41 7.68
N GLY A 72 -2.48 -8.25 8.37
CA GLY A 72 -2.18 -8.18 9.80
C GLY A 72 -0.70 -8.14 10.14
N GLU A 73 0.14 -7.72 9.21
CA GLU A 73 1.55 -7.47 9.51
C GLU A 73 1.70 -6.38 10.58
N THR A 74 2.70 -6.52 11.41
CA THR A 74 3.07 -5.54 12.45
C THR A 74 4.29 -4.73 12.06
N LYS A 75 4.91 -5.09 10.93
CA LYS A 75 6.09 -4.46 10.37
C LYS A 75 6.00 -4.47 8.84
N THR A 76 6.45 -3.40 8.25
CA THR A 76 6.67 -3.26 6.81
C THR A 76 8.03 -2.58 6.58
N GLY A 77 8.20 -1.93 5.47
CA GLY A 77 9.39 -1.16 5.14
C GLY A 77 9.33 -0.66 3.72
N LEU A 78 10.50 -0.42 3.19
CA LEU A 78 10.66 -0.06 1.79
C LEU A 78 11.90 -0.75 1.21
N THR A 79 11.90 -0.88 -0.08
CA THR A 79 13.00 -1.44 -0.86
C THR A 79 13.36 -0.48 -1.98
N ILE A 80 14.65 -0.19 -2.15
CA ILE A 80 15.21 0.40 -3.35
C ILE A 80 15.92 -0.71 -4.12
N PHE A 81 15.56 -0.89 -5.39
CA PHE A 81 15.98 -2.03 -6.19
C PHE A 81 16.19 -1.66 -7.66
N ARG A 82 16.79 -2.53 -8.46
CA ARG A 82 16.91 -2.40 -9.91
C ARG A 82 15.65 -2.89 -10.59
N PRO A 83 14.94 -2.08 -11.39
CA PRO A 83 13.81 -2.59 -12.16
C PRO A 83 14.27 -3.59 -13.22
N SER A 84 13.61 -4.75 -13.29
CA SER A 84 13.81 -5.82 -14.26
C SER A 84 12.62 -5.97 -15.20
N ASP A 85 12.57 -7.03 -15.98
CA ASP A 85 11.40 -7.35 -16.82
C ASP A 85 10.23 -7.94 -16.03
N GLY A 86 10.50 -8.43 -14.82
CA GLY A 86 9.49 -8.92 -13.90
C GLY A 86 8.94 -7.82 -12.98
N LEU A 87 7.78 -8.09 -12.38
CA LEU A 87 7.12 -7.17 -11.46
C LEU A 87 7.80 -7.17 -10.10
N ASP A 88 8.54 -6.10 -9.79
CA ASP A 88 9.24 -5.90 -8.50
C ASP A 88 10.24 -7.03 -8.15
N GLU A 89 10.85 -7.66 -9.15
CA GLU A 89 11.73 -8.84 -9.00
C GLU A 89 13.22 -8.54 -9.04
N GLY A 90 13.62 -7.33 -9.41
CA GLY A 90 15.02 -6.98 -9.59
C GLY A 90 15.83 -6.96 -8.29
N GLU A 91 17.14 -6.86 -8.43
CA GLU A 91 18.10 -6.94 -7.33
C GLU A 91 17.93 -5.78 -6.34
N VAL A 92 17.94 -6.10 -5.07
CA VAL A 92 17.79 -5.15 -3.97
C VAL A 92 19.11 -4.43 -3.72
N ILE A 93 19.03 -3.10 -3.67
CA ILE A 93 20.17 -2.21 -3.31
C ILE A 93 20.11 -1.85 -1.83
N LEU A 94 18.93 -1.52 -1.32
CA LEU A 94 18.75 -1.02 0.04
C LEU A 94 17.34 -1.34 0.54
N GLN A 95 17.26 -1.72 1.82
CA GLN A 95 15.98 -1.87 2.51
C GLN A 95 15.98 -1.13 3.83
N LYS A 96 14.84 -0.57 4.21
CA LYS A 96 14.61 0.04 5.52
C LYS A 96 13.29 -0.44 6.09
N GLU A 97 13.31 -0.81 7.37
CA GLU A 97 12.12 -1.26 8.09
C GLU A 97 11.30 -0.08 8.62
N ALA A 98 9.99 -0.28 8.71
CA ALA A 98 9.04 0.62 9.32
C ALA A 98 7.99 -0.16 10.13
N PRO A 99 7.51 0.35 11.27
CA PRO A 99 6.47 -0.31 12.03
C PRO A 99 5.10 -0.16 11.36
N ILE A 100 4.20 -1.09 11.67
CA ILE A 100 2.76 -0.94 11.50
C ILE A 100 2.15 -1.05 12.89
N GLY A 101 1.71 0.08 13.44
CA GLY A 101 1.04 0.11 14.74
C GLY A 101 -0.31 -0.62 14.70
N PRO A 102 -0.82 -1.07 15.85
CA PRO A 102 -2.05 -1.87 15.93
C PRO A 102 -3.28 -1.15 15.37
N ASP A 103 -3.25 0.19 15.36
CA ASP A 103 -4.36 1.04 14.93
C ASP A 103 -3.99 1.95 13.73
N ASP A 104 -2.76 1.83 13.20
CA ASP A 104 -2.32 2.63 12.07
C ASP A 104 -3.15 2.31 10.81
N THR A 105 -3.62 3.35 10.16
CA THR A 105 -4.23 3.27 8.83
C THR A 105 -3.16 3.28 7.74
N LEU A 106 -3.53 2.90 6.52
CA LEU A 106 -2.66 3.01 5.34
C LEU A 106 -2.08 4.42 5.19
N GLY A 107 -2.92 5.44 5.36
CA GLY A 107 -2.48 6.83 5.29
C GLY A 107 -1.43 7.17 6.34
N GLN A 108 -1.61 6.72 7.58
CA GLN A 108 -0.64 6.95 8.66
C GLN A 108 0.68 6.21 8.42
N VAL A 109 0.64 4.93 8.03
CA VAL A 109 1.84 4.17 7.68
C VAL A 109 2.61 4.85 6.56
N TYR A 110 1.90 5.30 5.51
CA TYR A 110 2.54 5.97 4.39
C TYR A 110 3.15 7.33 4.79
N PHE A 111 2.33 8.24 5.32
CA PHE A 111 2.79 9.63 5.55
C PHE A 111 3.72 9.79 6.76
N ASN A 112 3.53 8.99 7.82
CA ASN A 112 4.34 9.13 9.03
C ASN A 112 5.66 8.37 8.94
N TYR A 113 5.72 7.27 8.17
CA TYR A 113 6.90 6.41 8.12
C TYR A 113 7.48 6.26 6.72
N LEU A 114 6.72 5.70 5.76
CA LEU A 114 7.29 5.28 4.48
C LEU A 114 7.68 6.44 3.58
N PHE A 115 6.92 7.52 3.56
CA PHE A 115 7.21 8.69 2.72
C PHE A 115 8.52 9.40 3.14
N PRO A 116 8.71 9.82 4.40
CA PRO A 116 9.96 10.47 4.81
C PRO A 116 11.16 9.52 4.71
N LEU A 117 10.98 8.24 5.09
CA LEU A 117 12.01 7.23 5.01
C LEU A 117 12.40 6.92 3.55
N GLY A 118 11.41 6.95 2.64
CA GLY A 118 11.60 6.72 1.21
C GLY A 118 12.46 7.79 0.54
N ILE A 119 12.26 9.06 0.88
CA ILE A 119 13.10 10.16 0.38
C ILE A 119 14.55 9.94 0.80
N GLN A 120 14.79 9.63 2.08
CA GLN A 120 16.13 9.36 2.60
C GLN A 120 16.77 8.14 1.93
N ALA A 121 16.03 7.06 1.77
CA ALA A 121 16.51 5.83 1.15
C ALA A 121 16.85 6.01 -0.34
N LEU A 122 16.06 6.78 -1.07
CA LEU A 122 16.35 7.08 -2.48
C LEU A 122 17.63 7.90 -2.65
N LEU A 123 17.85 8.91 -1.80
CA LEU A 123 19.08 9.70 -1.81
C LEU A 123 20.28 8.83 -1.45
N GLU A 124 20.20 8.05 -0.38
CA GLU A 124 21.25 7.13 0.05
C GLU A 124 21.60 6.10 -1.05
N ALA A 125 20.59 5.48 -1.67
CA ALA A 125 20.80 4.53 -2.75
C ALA A 125 21.43 5.18 -3.99
N ALA A 126 21.01 6.40 -4.34
CA ALA A 126 21.59 7.14 -5.45
C ALA A 126 23.08 7.46 -5.22
N ASP A 127 23.44 7.89 -3.99
CA ASP A 127 24.82 8.17 -3.61
C ASP A 127 25.68 6.89 -3.63
N LEU A 128 25.17 5.78 -3.11
CA LEU A 128 25.85 4.47 -3.13
C LEU A 128 26.10 4.00 -4.57
N VAL A 129 25.10 4.13 -5.44
CA VAL A 129 25.18 3.75 -6.85
C VAL A 129 26.20 4.64 -7.59
N ALA A 130 26.12 5.95 -7.41
CA ALA A 130 27.06 6.90 -8.05
C ALA A 130 28.51 6.66 -7.60
N ALA A 131 28.71 6.29 -6.33
CA ALA A 131 30.04 5.98 -5.78
C ALA A 131 30.54 4.56 -6.13
N GLY A 132 29.73 3.71 -6.76
CA GLY A 132 30.07 2.31 -7.02
C GLY A 132 30.22 1.46 -5.74
N LYS A 133 29.55 1.84 -4.65
CA LYS A 133 29.64 1.21 -3.33
C LYS A 133 28.38 0.39 -2.96
N HIS A 134 27.39 0.34 -3.85
CA HIS A 134 26.19 -0.46 -3.64
C HIS A 134 26.47 -1.95 -3.88
N GLN A 135 25.65 -2.78 -3.26
CA GLN A 135 25.53 -4.20 -3.57
C GLN A 135 24.17 -4.42 -4.23
N GLU A 136 24.09 -5.41 -5.09
CA GLU A 136 22.84 -5.83 -5.72
C GLU A 136 22.56 -7.27 -5.23
N ILE A 137 21.53 -7.41 -4.40
CA ILE A 137 21.19 -8.68 -3.73
C ILE A 137 20.00 -9.29 -4.47
N ILE A 138 20.17 -10.48 -5.01
CA ILE A 138 19.09 -11.24 -5.65
C ILE A 138 18.01 -11.55 -4.62
N GLN A 139 16.76 -11.33 -4.98
CA GLN A 139 15.63 -11.64 -4.12
C GLN A 139 15.45 -13.16 -3.97
N GLU A 140 15.12 -13.63 -2.76
CA GLU A 140 14.82 -15.04 -2.48
C GLU A 140 13.41 -15.38 -2.95
N GLU A 141 13.29 -16.00 -4.12
CA GLU A 141 12.01 -16.26 -4.79
C GLU A 141 11.05 -17.14 -3.98
N SER A 142 11.58 -18.04 -3.17
CA SER A 142 10.77 -18.89 -2.28
C SER A 142 10.00 -18.11 -1.20
N GLN A 143 10.36 -16.86 -0.94
CA GLN A 143 9.71 -15.96 0.01
C GLN A 143 8.81 -14.92 -0.67
N ALA A 144 8.78 -14.92 -2.01
CA ALA A 144 8.01 -13.95 -2.76
C ALA A 144 6.50 -14.24 -2.70
N ASN A 145 5.73 -13.16 -2.59
CA ASN A 145 4.30 -13.19 -2.88
C ASN A 145 3.90 -11.98 -3.70
N TYR A 146 2.84 -12.13 -4.44
CA TYR A 146 2.29 -11.12 -5.35
C TYR A 146 0.89 -10.75 -4.91
N GLU A 147 0.63 -9.45 -4.81
CA GLU A 147 -0.69 -8.95 -4.47
C GLU A 147 -1.15 -7.96 -5.56
N GLY A 148 -2.38 -8.16 -6.03
CA GLY A 148 -2.96 -7.31 -7.06
C GLY A 148 -3.41 -5.94 -6.54
N TRP A 149 -4.14 -5.19 -7.37
CA TRP A 149 -4.77 -3.96 -6.95
C TRP A 149 -5.75 -4.21 -5.81
N PHE A 150 -5.64 -3.39 -4.78
CA PHE A 150 -6.63 -3.36 -3.69
C PHE A 150 -7.86 -2.59 -4.19
N ASP A 151 -8.68 -3.26 -4.98
CA ASP A 151 -9.82 -2.70 -5.68
C ASP A 151 -11.10 -2.65 -4.81
N GLN A 152 -12.21 -2.30 -5.42
CA GLN A 152 -13.50 -2.26 -4.75
C GLN A 152 -13.99 -3.63 -4.28
N ALA A 153 -13.61 -4.71 -4.95
CA ALA A 153 -13.97 -6.07 -4.53
C ALA A 153 -13.17 -6.47 -3.29
N ALA A 154 -11.86 -6.25 -3.28
CA ALA A 154 -11.00 -6.48 -2.13
C ALA A 154 -11.37 -5.61 -0.91
N ALA A 155 -11.86 -4.39 -1.13
CA ALA A 155 -12.27 -3.46 -0.07
C ALA A 155 -13.66 -3.77 0.53
N ARG A 156 -14.37 -4.82 0.06
CA ARG A 156 -15.68 -5.19 0.58
C ARG A 156 -15.57 -5.84 1.95
N ILE A 157 -16.32 -5.34 2.92
CA ILE A 157 -16.40 -5.93 4.26
C ILE A 157 -17.28 -7.18 4.22
N HIS A 158 -16.70 -8.31 4.63
CA HIS A 158 -17.41 -9.57 4.88
C HIS A 158 -17.59 -9.73 6.39
N TRP A 159 -18.77 -9.40 6.88
CA TRP A 159 -19.05 -9.41 8.32
C TRP A 159 -18.96 -10.80 8.97
N SER A 160 -18.98 -11.87 8.16
CA SER A 160 -18.69 -13.23 8.62
C SER A 160 -17.23 -13.49 8.97
N ASN A 161 -16.33 -12.57 8.65
CA ASN A 161 -14.93 -12.66 9.04
C ASN A 161 -14.74 -12.33 10.53
N HIS A 162 -13.59 -12.72 11.07
CA HIS A 162 -13.20 -12.38 12.44
C HIS A 162 -12.95 -10.86 12.57
N ILE A 163 -13.25 -10.31 13.75
CA ILE A 163 -13.12 -8.88 14.05
C ILE A 163 -11.75 -8.29 13.65
N ASN A 164 -10.66 -9.03 13.84
CA ASN A 164 -9.33 -8.56 13.47
C ASN A 164 -9.16 -8.40 11.97
N GLN A 165 -9.74 -9.31 11.17
CA GLN A 165 -9.69 -9.22 9.71
C GLN A 165 -10.51 -8.03 9.20
N ILE A 166 -11.71 -7.82 9.78
CA ILE A 166 -12.57 -6.67 9.44
C ILE A 166 -11.87 -5.36 9.82
N TYR A 167 -11.30 -5.29 11.01
CA TYR A 167 -10.58 -4.12 11.50
C TYR A 167 -9.37 -3.78 10.62
N ASN A 168 -8.56 -4.80 10.30
CA ASN A 168 -7.40 -4.63 9.43
C ASN A 168 -7.79 -4.18 8.02
N LEU A 169 -8.87 -4.75 7.45
CA LEU A 169 -9.40 -4.32 6.16
C LEU A 169 -9.79 -2.84 6.16
N ILE A 170 -10.51 -2.39 7.20
CA ILE A 170 -10.97 -1.00 7.27
C ILE A 170 -9.78 -0.03 7.33
N ARG A 171 -8.80 -0.29 8.20
CA ARG A 171 -7.61 0.56 8.31
C ARG A 171 -6.70 0.48 7.07
N ALA A 172 -6.62 -0.68 6.39
CA ALA A 172 -5.90 -0.86 5.13
C ALA A 172 -6.52 -0.06 3.98
N CYS A 173 -7.81 0.21 4.04
CA CYS A 173 -8.55 1.00 3.04
C CYS A 173 -8.65 2.49 3.37
N ASN A 174 -8.11 2.97 4.46
CA ASN A 174 -8.21 4.36 4.88
C ASN A 174 -6.91 5.13 4.57
N PRO A 175 -6.90 6.20 3.77
CA PRO A 175 -8.08 6.97 3.28
C PRO A 175 -8.72 6.45 1.98
N ALA A 176 -8.08 5.56 1.26
CA ALA A 176 -8.56 5.05 -0.02
C ALA A 176 -8.22 3.55 -0.16
N PRO A 177 -9.06 2.74 -0.81
CA PRO A 177 -10.30 3.10 -1.52
C PRO A 177 -11.53 3.30 -0.61
N GLY A 178 -11.42 3.07 0.70
CA GLY A 178 -12.49 3.04 1.69
C GLY A 178 -13.17 1.67 1.74
N ALA A 179 -13.02 0.96 2.88
CA ALA A 179 -13.73 -0.30 3.10
C ALA A 179 -15.24 -0.09 3.06
N TRP A 180 -15.99 -1.00 2.48
CA TRP A 180 -17.40 -0.76 2.25
C TRP A 180 -18.29 -1.99 2.52
N THR A 181 -19.53 -1.69 2.83
CA THR A 181 -20.62 -2.65 2.98
C THR A 181 -21.89 -2.09 2.34
N THR A 182 -23.01 -2.81 2.47
CA THR A 182 -24.33 -2.32 2.07
C THR A 182 -25.24 -2.24 3.28
N LEU A 183 -26.03 -1.16 3.36
CA LEU A 183 -27.10 -0.98 4.33
C LEU A 183 -28.38 -0.60 3.57
N HIS A 184 -29.44 -1.41 3.72
CA HIS A 184 -30.69 -1.26 2.97
C HIS A 184 -30.52 -1.12 1.44
N GLY A 185 -29.53 -1.83 0.88
CA GLY A 185 -29.20 -1.80 -0.55
C GLY A 185 -28.29 -0.65 -0.98
N GLU A 186 -28.00 0.32 -0.11
CA GLU A 186 -27.09 1.41 -0.39
C GLU A 186 -25.66 1.11 0.06
N LYS A 187 -24.68 1.56 -0.72
CA LYS A 187 -23.27 1.44 -0.39
C LYS A 187 -22.89 2.39 0.73
N VAL A 188 -22.28 1.86 1.77
CA VAL A 188 -21.71 2.62 2.89
C VAL A 188 -20.22 2.31 2.99
N GLN A 189 -19.38 3.34 2.90
CA GLN A 189 -17.93 3.24 3.13
C GLN A 189 -17.63 3.55 4.60
N ILE A 190 -16.78 2.75 5.22
CA ILE A 190 -16.38 2.86 6.62
C ILE A 190 -14.89 3.24 6.67
N TYR A 191 -14.54 4.22 7.51
CA TYR A 191 -13.19 4.76 7.60
C TYR A 191 -12.59 4.65 8.99
N ASP A 192 -13.24 5.24 10.01
CA ASP A 192 -12.73 5.19 11.38
C ASP A 192 -13.60 4.28 12.25
N VAL A 193 -12.93 3.38 12.93
CA VAL A 193 -13.58 2.36 13.76
C VAL A 193 -12.77 2.08 15.03
N ARG A 194 -13.45 1.56 16.03
CA ARG A 194 -12.83 0.89 17.19
C ARG A 194 -13.26 -0.57 17.22
N LYS A 195 -12.34 -1.45 17.57
CA LYS A 195 -12.65 -2.86 17.80
C LYS A 195 -12.86 -3.12 19.30
N HIS A 196 -13.94 -3.80 19.62
CA HIS A 196 -14.25 -4.26 20.97
C HIS A 196 -14.22 -5.78 20.97
N ILE A 197 -13.08 -6.36 21.36
CA ILE A 197 -12.87 -7.81 21.37
C ILE A 197 -13.65 -8.41 22.53
N THR A 198 -14.36 -9.49 22.28
CA THR A 198 -15.08 -10.25 23.28
C THR A 198 -14.36 -11.59 23.48
N PRO A 199 -13.80 -11.84 24.68
CA PRO A 199 -12.95 -13.03 24.90
C PRO A 199 -13.73 -14.34 24.99
N SER A 200 -15.05 -14.29 25.12
CA SER A 200 -15.91 -15.48 25.28
C SER A 200 -16.73 -15.77 24.04
N PHE A 201 -16.62 -16.99 23.53
CA PHE A 201 -17.45 -17.46 22.42
C PHE A 201 -18.95 -17.36 22.79
N GLY A 202 -19.75 -16.73 21.92
CA GLY A 202 -21.19 -16.59 22.12
C GLY A 202 -21.65 -15.40 22.96
N SER A 203 -20.75 -14.55 23.45
CA SER A 203 -21.12 -13.37 24.23
C SER A 203 -21.41 -12.12 23.39
N VAL A 204 -21.21 -12.17 22.08
CA VAL A 204 -21.63 -11.10 21.17
C VAL A 204 -23.12 -11.22 20.91
N LYS A 205 -23.88 -10.19 21.29
CA LYS A 205 -25.31 -10.11 20.94
C LYS A 205 -25.45 -9.78 19.44
N GLY A 206 -26.38 -10.43 18.75
CA GLY A 206 -26.66 -10.20 17.35
C GLY A 206 -25.91 -11.12 16.37
N LYS A 207 -26.33 -11.09 15.12
CA LYS A 207 -25.70 -11.84 14.01
C LYS A 207 -24.58 -11.00 13.38
N PRO A 208 -23.55 -11.64 12.81
CA PRO A 208 -22.51 -10.90 12.08
C PRO A 208 -23.12 -9.96 11.01
N GLY A 209 -22.75 -8.68 11.07
CA GLY A 209 -23.27 -7.61 10.20
C GLY A 209 -24.52 -6.90 10.76
N GLU A 210 -25.08 -7.32 11.87
CA GLU A 210 -26.21 -6.65 12.51
C GLU A 210 -25.75 -5.44 13.29
N ILE A 211 -26.45 -4.30 13.12
CA ILE A 211 -26.27 -3.12 13.97
C ILE A 211 -26.95 -3.40 15.31
N ILE A 212 -26.17 -3.52 16.37
CA ILE A 212 -26.63 -3.92 17.70
C ILE A 212 -26.77 -2.76 18.69
N GLU A 213 -26.18 -1.63 18.36
CA GLU A 213 -26.25 -0.42 19.18
C GLU A 213 -26.10 0.81 18.29
N ILE A 214 -26.89 1.84 18.56
CA ILE A 214 -26.78 3.15 17.91
C ILE A 214 -26.62 4.18 19.02
N SER A 215 -25.56 4.95 18.95
CA SER A 215 -25.27 6.08 19.83
C SER A 215 -25.42 7.40 19.08
N LYS A 216 -25.20 8.53 19.74
CA LYS A 216 -25.30 9.85 19.11
C LYS A 216 -24.33 10.01 17.93
N ASP A 217 -23.07 9.54 18.10
CA ASP A 217 -21.97 9.81 17.18
C ASP A 217 -21.32 8.52 16.64
N SER A 218 -21.91 7.35 16.92
CA SER A 218 -21.37 6.05 16.50
C SER A 218 -22.46 4.98 16.44
N PHE A 219 -22.15 3.86 15.80
CA PHE A 219 -22.95 2.64 15.89
C PHE A 219 -22.06 1.41 15.96
N LYS A 220 -22.56 0.34 16.57
CA LYS A 220 -21.82 -0.91 16.71
C LYS A 220 -22.41 -2.00 15.85
N VAL A 221 -21.53 -2.74 15.18
CA VAL A 221 -21.88 -3.87 14.31
C VAL A 221 -21.30 -5.15 14.90
N ALA A 222 -22.12 -6.16 15.06
CA ALA A 222 -21.69 -7.47 15.54
C ALA A 222 -20.82 -8.18 14.50
N CYS A 223 -19.78 -8.88 14.97
CA CYS A 223 -18.95 -9.74 14.15
C CYS A 223 -18.34 -10.88 14.99
N HIS A 224 -17.73 -11.87 14.33
CA HIS A 224 -17.06 -12.93 15.07
C HIS A 224 -15.89 -12.39 15.90
N GLY A 225 -15.87 -12.72 17.20
CA GLY A 225 -14.85 -12.30 18.15
C GLY A 225 -15.08 -10.92 18.77
N GLY A 226 -16.22 -10.24 18.48
CA GLY A 226 -16.56 -8.98 19.11
C GLY A 226 -17.49 -8.10 18.32
N GLN A 227 -17.29 -6.79 18.41
CA GLN A 227 -18.08 -5.77 17.72
C GLN A 227 -17.19 -4.64 17.20
N ILE A 228 -17.51 -4.15 16.03
CA ILE A 228 -16.87 -2.95 15.43
C ILE A 228 -17.76 -1.75 15.73
N GLU A 229 -17.22 -0.77 16.43
CA GLU A 229 -17.81 0.54 16.60
C GLU A 229 -17.38 1.44 15.45
N VAL A 230 -18.32 1.88 14.65
CA VAL A 230 -18.09 2.77 13.50
C VAL A 230 -18.22 4.20 13.96
N LEU A 231 -17.14 4.98 13.78
CA LEU A 231 -17.02 6.38 14.17
C LEU A 231 -17.14 7.32 12.99
N LYS A 232 -16.77 6.82 11.78
CA LYS A 232 -16.82 7.62 10.57
C LYS A 232 -17.20 6.77 9.35
N ALA A 233 -18.29 7.14 8.74
CA ALA A 233 -18.81 6.49 7.55
C ALA A 233 -19.18 7.49 6.47
N LYS A 234 -19.43 7.01 5.25
CA LYS A 234 -19.93 7.77 4.13
C LYS A 234 -20.97 6.95 3.38
N ALA A 235 -22.20 7.43 3.32
CA ALA A 235 -23.28 6.82 2.57
C ALA A 235 -23.43 7.49 1.18
N GLY A 236 -23.51 6.69 0.13
CA GLY A 236 -23.72 7.18 -1.23
C GLY A 236 -22.73 8.27 -1.65
N LYS A 237 -23.25 9.36 -2.22
CA LYS A 237 -22.47 10.55 -2.65
C LYS A 237 -22.28 11.59 -1.53
N GLY A 238 -22.75 11.31 -0.31
CA GLY A 238 -22.68 12.22 0.82
C GLY A 238 -21.24 12.52 1.28
N SER A 239 -21.12 13.47 2.24
CA SER A 239 -19.87 13.71 2.96
C SER A 239 -19.58 12.56 3.95
N LYS A 240 -18.32 12.45 4.39
CA LYS A 240 -17.98 11.59 5.54
C LYS A 240 -18.64 12.19 6.80
N VAL A 241 -19.37 11.38 7.52
CA VAL A 241 -20.05 11.72 8.78
C VAL A 241 -19.49 10.86 9.89
#